data_b28ed9dd2ff1faa06f4dce00c7d6e2bf
#
_entry.id   b28ed9dd2ff1faa06f4dce00c7d6e2bf
#
_cell.length_a   1.000
_cell.length_b   1.000
_cell.length_c   1.000
_cell.angle_alpha   90.00
_cell.angle_beta   90.00
_cell.angle_gamma   90.00
#
_symmetry.space_group_name_H-M   'P 1'
#
loop_
_entity.id
_entity.type
_entity.pdbx_description
1 polymer ?
#
loop_
_entity_poly.entity_id
_entity_poly.type
_entity_poly.pdbx_seq_one_letter_code
_entity_poly.pdbx_strand_id
1 'polypeptide(L)'
;RLVCFKCMEETNTAHVPVLLQEVIALLDVHPGETVLDCTLGGGGYATALLEAVGPHGRLVGIDADRDALARVEGRLQHYENKQLLCGNFRDAVSLLAQAGISSVDKIAFDLGLSSDQLTGASGRGFSFMADEPLHMTLGVPEDALLTATHVVNDWSERHLADVIFGFGGERHSRKIARAIVAAREETPIETSAQLATVVEGAIRARGKVHPATRTFQAIRMAVNSELDVIKT
;
A
#
# COMPACT_ATOMS: atom_id res chain seq x y z
N ARG A 1 -27.45 35.98 -25.39
CA ARG A 1 -26.07 35.45 -25.47
C ARG A 1 -25.96 34.34 -24.47
N LEU A 2 -26.09 33.10 -24.95
CA LEU A 2 -25.77 31.92 -24.19
C LEU A 2 -24.24 31.82 -24.05
N VAL A 3 -23.72 31.75 -22.81
CA VAL A 3 -22.38 31.33 -22.53
C VAL A 3 -22.47 29.90 -21.98
N CYS A 4 -22.07 28.96 -22.83
CA CYS A 4 -21.96 27.55 -22.49
C CYS A 4 -20.68 27.35 -21.66
N PHE A 5 -20.80 27.24 -20.34
CA PHE A 5 -19.75 26.70 -19.51
C PHE A 5 -19.84 25.19 -19.51
N LYS A 6 -19.13 24.58 -20.44
CA LYS A 6 -18.81 23.17 -20.38
C LYS A 6 -17.67 23.02 -19.39
N CYS A 7 -18.01 22.96 -18.09
CA CYS A 7 -17.08 22.50 -17.07
C CYS A 7 -16.69 21.07 -17.42
N MET A 8 -15.43 20.88 -17.75
CA MET A 8 -14.79 19.57 -17.69
C MET A 8 -14.82 19.17 -16.21
N GLU A 9 -15.71 18.26 -15.87
CA GLU A 9 -15.59 17.49 -14.62
C GLU A 9 -14.35 16.62 -14.78
N GLU A 10 -13.23 17.10 -14.23
CA GLU A 10 -12.15 16.20 -13.83
C GLU A 10 -12.77 15.29 -12.78
N THR A 11 -12.94 14.02 -13.11
CA THR A 11 -13.33 12.98 -12.17
C THR A 11 -12.20 12.77 -11.19
N ASN A 12 -12.08 13.68 -10.24
CA ASN A 12 -11.19 13.55 -9.09
C ASN A 12 -11.83 12.55 -8.13
N THR A 13 -11.67 11.26 -8.40
CA THR A 13 -12.03 10.18 -7.48
C THR A 13 -11.01 10.14 -6.34
N ALA A 14 -10.99 11.20 -5.52
CA ALA A 14 -10.27 11.15 -4.26
C ALA A 14 -10.96 10.08 -3.40
N HIS A 15 -10.28 8.96 -3.21
CA HIS A 15 -10.74 7.92 -2.30
C HIS A 15 -10.83 8.51 -0.89
N VAL A 16 -12.04 8.59 -0.36
CA VAL A 16 -12.27 9.01 1.02
C VAL A 16 -12.09 7.75 1.90
N PRO A 17 -11.19 7.76 2.88
CA PRO A 17 -11.03 6.64 3.82
C PRO A 17 -12.36 6.30 4.48
N VAL A 18 -12.64 5.01 4.65
CA VAL A 18 -13.94 4.52 5.17
C VAL A 18 -14.24 5.04 6.57
N LEU A 19 -13.22 5.24 7.41
CA LEU A 19 -13.33 5.67 8.80
C LEU A 19 -12.72 7.05 9.05
N LEU A 20 -12.73 7.95 8.05
CA LEU A 20 -12.08 9.26 8.15
C LEU A 20 -12.53 10.05 9.38
N GLN A 21 -13.84 10.17 9.58
CA GLN A 21 -14.40 10.96 10.67
C GLN A 21 -14.10 10.34 12.04
N GLU A 22 -14.20 9.04 12.14
CA GLU A 22 -13.92 8.28 13.35
C GLU A 22 -12.44 8.37 13.74
N VAL A 23 -11.53 8.25 12.79
CA VAL A 23 -10.09 8.36 13.04
C VAL A 23 -9.71 9.76 13.47
N ILE A 24 -10.20 10.81 12.80
CA ILE A 24 -9.94 12.20 13.19
C ILE A 24 -10.50 12.47 14.60
N ALA A 25 -11.70 12.00 14.91
CA ALA A 25 -12.30 12.16 16.23
C ALA A 25 -11.53 11.41 17.33
N LEU A 26 -11.02 10.19 17.05
CA LEU A 26 -10.23 9.40 17.99
C LEU A 26 -8.83 9.94 18.21
N LEU A 27 -8.20 10.50 17.19
CA LEU A 27 -6.90 11.16 17.33
C LEU A 27 -6.98 12.40 18.21
N ASP A 28 -8.17 13.02 18.32
CA ASP A 28 -8.40 14.21 19.13
C ASP A 28 -7.32 15.28 18.90
N VAL A 29 -7.15 15.64 17.62
CA VAL A 29 -6.11 16.56 17.18
C VAL A 29 -6.49 17.98 17.54
N HIS A 30 -5.54 18.73 18.13
CA HIS A 30 -5.73 20.12 18.54
C HIS A 30 -4.91 21.09 17.69
N PRO A 31 -5.35 22.35 17.53
CA PRO A 31 -4.58 23.37 16.85
C PRO A 31 -3.19 23.55 17.44
N GLY A 32 -2.18 23.59 16.58
CA GLY A 32 -0.76 23.74 16.97
C GLY A 32 -0.01 22.43 17.16
N GLU A 33 -0.69 21.29 17.16
CA GLU A 33 -0.04 19.97 17.27
C GLU A 33 0.72 19.56 16.00
N THR A 34 1.71 18.71 16.17
CA THR A 34 2.41 18.01 15.09
C THR A 34 1.88 16.59 14.98
N VAL A 35 1.28 16.27 13.85
CA VAL A 35 0.73 14.94 13.57
C VAL A 35 1.59 14.21 12.55
N LEU A 36 1.92 12.96 12.84
CA LEU A 36 2.62 12.05 11.93
C LEU A 36 1.63 11.08 11.30
N ASP A 37 1.52 11.09 9.97
CA ASP A 37 0.86 10.05 9.19
C ASP A 37 1.94 9.11 8.63
N CYS A 38 2.02 7.90 9.17
CA CYS A 38 3.02 6.90 8.81
C CYS A 38 2.72 6.15 7.52
N THR A 39 1.53 6.32 6.97
CA THR A 39 0.99 5.61 5.80
C THR A 39 0.23 6.58 4.91
N LEU A 40 0.92 7.64 4.47
CA LEU A 40 0.30 8.77 3.79
C LEU A 40 -0.54 8.35 2.57
N GLY A 41 -0.05 7.35 1.79
CA GLY A 41 -0.74 6.79 0.64
C GLY A 41 -1.21 7.86 -0.33
N GLY A 42 -2.49 7.82 -0.68
CA GLY A 42 -3.14 8.87 -1.47
C GLY A 42 -3.45 10.14 -0.66
N GLY A 43 -3.04 10.26 0.61
CA GLY A 43 -3.29 11.42 1.49
C GLY A 43 -4.76 11.58 1.89
N GLY A 44 -5.47 10.47 2.06
CA GLY A 44 -6.88 10.48 2.44
C GLY A 44 -7.18 11.23 3.74
N TYR A 45 -6.29 11.10 4.71
CA TYR A 45 -6.38 11.80 6.00
C TYR A 45 -5.72 13.17 5.99
N ALA A 46 -4.77 13.41 5.08
CA ALA A 46 -3.85 14.55 5.14
C ALA A 46 -4.55 15.91 5.19
N THR A 47 -5.57 16.12 4.36
CA THR A 47 -6.33 17.38 4.34
C THR A 47 -7.04 17.62 5.67
N ALA A 48 -7.76 16.60 6.18
CA ALA A 48 -8.49 16.72 7.44
C ALA A 48 -7.55 16.93 8.64
N LEU A 49 -6.37 16.27 8.63
CA LEU A 49 -5.35 16.47 9.65
C LEU A 49 -4.78 17.89 9.60
N LEU A 50 -4.47 18.42 8.40
CA LEU A 50 -3.99 19.80 8.23
C LEU A 50 -5.01 20.84 8.67
N GLU A 51 -6.29 20.61 8.39
CA GLU A 51 -7.38 21.46 8.88
C GLU A 51 -7.48 21.43 10.41
N ALA A 52 -7.35 20.24 11.02
CA ALA A 52 -7.43 20.07 12.46
C ALA A 52 -6.25 20.73 13.21
N VAL A 53 -5.03 20.56 12.74
CA VAL A 53 -3.85 21.19 13.37
C VAL A 53 -3.80 22.70 13.16
N GLY A 54 -4.47 23.22 12.13
CA GLY A 54 -4.52 24.63 11.79
C GLY A 54 -3.16 25.19 11.34
N PRO A 55 -3.05 26.50 11.14
CA PRO A 55 -1.87 27.12 10.51
C PRO A 55 -0.61 27.10 11.37
N HIS A 56 -0.74 26.87 12.68
CA HIS A 56 0.38 26.80 13.62
C HIS A 56 0.81 25.36 13.97
N GLY A 57 0.02 24.36 13.56
CA GLY A 57 0.37 22.95 13.68
C GLY A 57 1.09 22.45 12.44
N ARG A 58 1.42 21.17 12.41
CA ARG A 58 2.17 20.55 11.31
C ARG A 58 1.66 19.15 11.00
N LEU A 59 1.60 18.81 9.73
CA LEU A 59 1.50 17.44 9.25
C LEU A 59 2.86 16.94 8.77
N VAL A 60 3.28 15.79 9.27
CA VAL A 60 4.40 15.03 8.72
C VAL A 60 3.84 13.75 8.10
N GLY A 61 4.06 13.54 6.82
CA GLY A 61 3.62 12.34 6.11
C GLY A 61 4.80 11.48 5.69
N ILE A 62 4.75 10.18 5.98
CA ILE A 62 5.72 9.20 5.50
C ILE A 62 5.06 8.27 4.50
N ASP A 63 5.72 8.00 3.39
CA ASP A 63 5.36 6.92 2.48
C ASP A 63 6.60 6.37 1.78
N ALA A 64 6.60 5.08 1.50
CA ALA A 64 7.63 4.42 0.72
C ALA A 64 7.47 4.67 -0.79
N ASP A 65 6.26 5.04 -1.23
CA ASP A 65 5.91 5.29 -2.63
C ASP A 65 6.16 6.75 -3.01
N ARG A 66 7.22 7.01 -3.77
CA ARG A 66 7.56 8.36 -4.27
C ARG A 66 6.46 8.97 -5.15
N ASP A 67 5.77 8.14 -5.92
CA ASP A 67 4.70 8.62 -6.80
C ASP A 67 3.47 9.03 -5.98
N ALA A 68 3.17 8.30 -4.90
CA ALA A 68 2.15 8.70 -3.95
C ALA A 68 2.49 10.05 -3.30
N LEU A 69 3.72 10.22 -2.82
CA LEU A 69 4.18 11.49 -2.24
C LEU A 69 4.07 12.65 -3.23
N ALA A 70 4.48 12.46 -4.49
CA ALA A 70 4.38 13.50 -5.52
C ALA A 70 2.92 13.92 -5.80
N ARG A 71 2.00 12.93 -5.87
CA ARG A 71 0.57 13.21 -6.04
C ARG A 71 -0.01 13.98 -4.86
N VAL A 72 0.36 13.60 -3.64
CA VAL A 72 -0.11 14.27 -2.42
C VAL A 72 0.48 15.68 -2.31
N GLU A 73 1.77 15.86 -2.64
CA GLU A 73 2.42 17.19 -2.66
C GLU A 73 1.66 18.16 -3.58
N GLY A 74 1.33 17.72 -4.80
CA GLY A 74 0.55 18.52 -5.75
C GLY A 74 -0.84 18.90 -5.21
N ARG A 75 -1.51 17.95 -4.53
CA ARG A 75 -2.85 18.16 -3.98
C ARG A 75 -2.83 19.10 -2.76
N LEU A 76 -1.79 19.03 -1.95
CA LEU A 76 -1.63 19.83 -0.74
C LEU A 76 -0.78 21.10 -0.95
N GLN A 77 -0.58 21.55 -2.19
CA GLN A 77 0.30 22.69 -2.51
C GLN A 77 -0.05 23.99 -1.76
N HIS A 78 -1.31 24.12 -1.31
CA HIS A 78 -1.77 25.31 -0.59
C HIS A 78 -1.45 25.30 0.91
N TYR A 79 -0.95 24.16 1.45
CA TYR A 79 -0.57 24.04 2.84
C TYR A 79 0.95 24.14 2.98
N GLU A 80 1.42 25.18 3.66
CA GLU A 80 2.86 25.37 3.91
C GLU A 80 3.36 24.57 5.12
N ASN A 81 2.45 24.17 6.01
CA ASN A 81 2.71 23.47 7.26
C ASN A 81 2.70 21.94 7.12
N LYS A 82 3.09 21.42 5.97
CA LYS A 82 3.28 19.99 5.72
C LYS A 82 4.74 19.66 5.45
N GLN A 83 5.13 18.43 5.77
CA GLN A 83 6.44 17.89 5.42
C GLN A 83 6.28 16.43 5.01
N LEU A 84 6.64 16.09 3.76
CA LEU A 84 6.49 14.76 3.21
C LEU A 84 7.87 14.09 3.13
N LEU A 85 7.98 12.90 3.72
CA LEU A 85 9.22 12.16 3.85
C LEU A 85 9.11 10.82 3.09
N CYS A 86 10.06 10.57 2.20
CA CYS A 86 10.12 9.31 1.46
C CYS A 86 10.87 8.27 2.29
N GLY A 87 10.20 7.17 2.60
CA GLY A 87 10.81 6.04 3.31
C GLY A 87 9.79 5.11 3.95
N ASN A 88 10.30 4.05 4.56
CA ASN A 88 9.48 3.12 5.31
C ASN A 88 9.22 3.66 6.72
N PHE A 89 7.99 3.57 7.23
CA PHE A 89 7.66 4.03 8.58
C PHE A 89 8.43 3.27 9.68
N ARG A 90 9.02 2.10 9.40
CA ARG A 90 10.01 1.44 10.27
C ARG A 90 11.15 2.38 10.68
N ASP A 91 11.54 3.24 9.75
CA ASP A 91 12.65 4.17 9.91
C ASP A 91 12.16 5.57 10.36
N ALA A 92 10.92 5.67 10.84
CA ALA A 92 10.27 6.95 11.17
C ALA A 92 11.12 7.82 12.10
N VAL A 93 11.71 7.24 13.16
CA VAL A 93 12.58 7.98 14.09
C VAL A 93 13.77 8.61 13.37
N SER A 94 14.42 7.86 12.49
CA SER A 94 15.55 8.34 11.70
C SER A 94 15.13 9.41 10.68
N LEU A 95 13.99 9.21 10.00
CA LEU A 95 13.45 10.15 9.03
C LEU A 95 13.06 11.48 9.70
N LEU A 96 12.39 11.41 10.84
CA LEU A 96 12.03 12.59 11.63
C LEU A 96 13.26 13.36 12.10
N ALA A 97 14.27 12.64 12.62
CA ALA A 97 15.52 13.27 13.05
C ALA A 97 16.26 13.97 11.90
N GLN A 98 16.33 13.36 10.71
CA GLN A 98 16.91 13.98 9.51
C GLN A 98 16.12 15.20 9.06
N ALA A 99 14.81 15.20 9.27
CA ALA A 99 13.91 16.30 8.96
C ALA A 99 13.90 17.40 10.02
N GLY A 100 14.71 17.27 11.11
CA GLY A 100 14.78 18.22 12.21
C GLY A 100 13.57 18.19 13.15
N ILE A 101 12.80 17.08 13.16
CA ILE A 101 11.61 16.92 13.99
C ILE A 101 11.98 16.03 15.19
N SER A 102 11.91 16.61 16.39
CA SER A 102 12.30 15.93 17.62
C SER A 102 11.14 15.19 18.32
N SER A 103 9.92 15.61 18.06
CA SER A 103 8.71 14.99 18.66
C SER A 103 7.49 15.21 17.79
N VAL A 104 6.50 14.34 17.95
CA VAL A 104 5.17 14.45 17.38
C VAL A 104 4.14 14.23 18.49
N ASP A 105 2.98 14.87 18.38
CA ASP A 105 1.92 14.80 19.39
C ASP A 105 0.98 13.63 19.13
N LYS A 106 0.71 13.34 17.87
CA LYS A 106 -0.20 12.27 17.43
C LYS A 106 0.43 11.47 16.30
N ILE A 107 0.07 10.18 16.23
CA ILE A 107 0.54 9.30 15.15
C ILE A 107 -0.67 8.56 14.57
N ALA A 108 -0.77 8.53 13.26
CA ALA A 108 -1.75 7.76 12.51
C ALA A 108 -1.09 6.65 11.68
N PHE A 109 -1.76 5.49 11.64
CA PHE A 109 -1.42 4.38 10.74
C PHE A 109 -2.69 3.88 10.06
N ASP A 110 -2.70 3.83 8.74
CA ASP A 110 -3.71 3.16 7.92
C ASP A 110 -3.05 2.06 7.09
N LEU A 111 -2.90 0.88 7.72
CA LEU A 111 -2.14 -0.22 7.14
C LEU A 111 -2.94 -0.92 6.05
N GLY A 112 -2.38 -0.99 4.86
CA GLY A 112 -3.04 -1.65 3.74
C GLY A 112 -2.48 -1.25 2.39
N LEU A 113 -3.33 -1.30 1.36
CA LEU A 113 -3.04 -0.84 0.01
C LEU A 113 -3.85 0.40 -0.32
N SER A 114 -3.22 1.32 -1.03
CA SER A 114 -3.94 2.43 -1.65
C SER A 114 -4.86 1.94 -2.77
N SER A 115 -5.89 2.70 -3.10
CA SER A 115 -6.78 2.38 -4.21
C SER A 115 -6.05 2.26 -5.54
N ASP A 116 -5.03 3.08 -5.77
CA ASP A 116 -4.21 3.04 -6.98
C ASP A 116 -3.46 1.71 -7.12
N GLN A 117 -2.96 1.17 -6.01
CA GLN A 117 -2.31 -0.14 -5.98
C GLN A 117 -3.30 -1.29 -6.26
N LEU A 118 -4.54 -1.18 -5.76
CA LEU A 118 -5.57 -2.20 -5.96
C LEU A 118 -6.16 -2.20 -7.38
N THR A 119 -6.25 -1.05 -8.04
CA THR A 119 -6.83 -0.94 -9.39
C THR A 119 -5.87 -1.34 -10.51
N GLY A 120 -4.62 -1.65 -10.21
CA GLY A 120 -3.59 -1.94 -11.21
C GLY A 120 -2.98 -0.69 -11.84
N ALA A 121 -3.27 0.50 -11.31
CA ALA A 121 -2.66 1.73 -11.81
C ALA A 121 -1.18 1.88 -11.40
N SER A 122 -0.71 1.04 -10.47
CA SER A 122 0.66 1.10 -9.96
C SER A 122 1.69 0.44 -10.86
N GLY A 123 1.29 -0.46 -11.77
CA GLY A 123 2.21 -1.23 -12.62
C GLY A 123 3.13 -2.19 -11.85
N ARG A 124 2.79 -2.55 -10.60
CA ARG A 124 3.66 -3.32 -9.69
C ARG A 124 3.12 -4.71 -9.32
N GLY A 125 2.05 -5.16 -9.98
CA GLY A 125 1.50 -6.50 -9.81
C GLY A 125 0.74 -6.75 -8.51
N PHE A 126 0.24 -5.72 -7.86
CA PHE A 126 -0.63 -5.85 -6.70
C PHE A 126 -2.02 -6.39 -7.06
N SER A 127 -2.48 -6.07 -8.27
CA SER A 127 -3.78 -6.48 -8.78
C SER A 127 -3.67 -7.73 -9.63
N PHE A 128 -4.55 -8.70 -9.41
CA PHE A 128 -4.73 -9.84 -10.29
C PHE A 128 -5.71 -9.56 -11.45
N MET A 129 -6.27 -8.36 -11.50
CA MET A 129 -7.15 -7.91 -12.57
C MET A 129 -6.41 -7.26 -13.74
N ALA A 130 -5.14 -6.96 -13.56
CA ALA A 130 -4.25 -6.41 -14.57
C ALA A 130 -3.07 -7.37 -14.81
N ASP A 131 -2.51 -7.37 -16.02
CA ASP A 131 -1.30 -8.13 -16.33
C ASP A 131 -0.08 -7.24 -16.16
N GLU A 132 0.49 -7.24 -14.96
CA GLU A 132 1.59 -6.39 -14.54
C GLU A 132 2.81 -7.20 -14.10
N PRO A 133 4.04 -6.64 -14.18
CA PRO A 133 5.22 -7.25 -13.58
C PRO A 133 5.00 -7.59 -12.11
N LEU A 134 5.40 -8.77 -11.69
CA LEU A 134 5.11 -9.32 -10.36
C LEU A 134 6.10 -8.81 -9.32
N HIS A 135 6.06 -7.52 -8.99
CA HIS A 135 6.94 -6.90 -7.99
C HIS A 135 6.34 -6.92 -6.59
N MET A 136 5.14 -6.40 -6.41
CA MET A 136 4.41 -6.22 -5.14
C MET A 136 5.19 -5.42 -4.08
N THR A 137 6.09 -4.53 -4.50
CA THR A 137 6.87 -3.66 -3.60
C THR A 137 6.11 -2.37 -3.32
N LEU A 138 6.04 -1.94 -2.06
CA LEU A 138 5.45 -0.64 -1.69
C LEU A 138 6.38 0.51 -2.09
N GLY A 139 7.70 0.30 -2.01
CA GLY A 139 8.72 1.23 -2.51
C GLY A 139 9.04 1.02 -4.00
N VAL A 140 10.12 1.66 -4.44
CA VAL A 140 10.64 1.57 -5.81
C VAL A 140 11.12 0.14 -6.08
N PRO A 141 10.63 -0.55 -7.14
CA PRO A 141 10.98 -1.95 -7.38
C PRO A 141 12.48 -2.19 -7.58
N GLU A 142 13.19 -1.26 -8.20
CA GLU A 142 14.62 -1.34 -8.49
C GLU A 142 15.49 -1.30 -7.22
N ASP A 143 14.98 -0.69 -6.15
CA ASP A 143 15.67 -0.61 -4.85
C ASP A 143 15.29 -1.80 -3.93
N ALA A 144 14.36 -2.66 -4.35
CA ALA A 144 13.83 -3.73 -3.52
C ALA A 144 14.77 -4.96 -3.50
N LEU A 145 15.16 -5.40 -2.31
CA LEU A 145 15.93 -6.64 -2.11
C LEU A 145 15.09 -7.89 -2.39
N LEU A 146 13.77 -7.79 -2.26
CA LEU A 146 12.83 -8.90 -2.45
C LEU A 146 11.61 -8.40 -3.24
N THR A 147 11.21 -9.16 -4.25
CA THR A 147 9.98 -8.94 -5.02
C THR A 147 9.11 -10.18 -4.99
N ALA A 148 7.85 -10.07 -5.39
CA ALA A 148 6.97 -11.23 -5.50
C ALA A 148 7.48 -12.24 -6.54
N THR A 149 8.19 -11.79 -7.58
CA THR A 149 8.88 -12.67 -8.54
C THR A 149 9.88 -13.58 -7.83
N HIS A 150 10.72 -13.06 -6.93
CA HIS A 150 11.65 -13.86 -6.13
C HIS A 150 10.90 -14.83 -5.21
N VAL A 151 9.83 -14.38 -4.56
CA VAL A 151 9.04 -15.22 -3.66
C VAL A 151 8.48 -16.44 -4.40
N VAL A 152 7.83 -16.24 -5.55
CA VAL A 152 7.17 -17.34 -6.26
C VAL A 152 8.15 -18.23 -7.02
N ASN A 153 9.28 -17.71 -7.50
CA ASN A 153 10.22 -18.49 -8.30
C ASN A 153 11.33 -19.16 -7.49
N ASP A 154 11.75 -18.60 -6.33
CA ASP A 154 12.94 -19.08 -5.63
C ASP A 154 12.61 -19.79 -4.31
N TRP A 155 11.48 -19.45 -3.66
CA TRP A 155 11.17 -20.02 -2.35
C TRP A 155 10.74 -21.47 -2.43
N SER A 156 11.05 -22.25 -1.38
CA SER A 156 10.63 -23.65 -1.29
C SER A 156 9.10 -23.77 -1.19
N GLU A 157 8.55 -24.91 -1.65
CA GLU A 157 7.11 -25.23 -1.53
C GLU A 157 6.62 -25.03 -0.10
N ARG A 158 7.43 -25.45 0.89
CA ARG A 158 7.11 -25.30 2.31
C ARG A 158 6.98 -23.85 2.72
N HIS A 159 7.97 -23.00 2.39
CA HIS A 159 7.93 -21.59 2.74
C HIS A 159 6.76 -20.85 2.07
N LEU A 160 6.49 -21.14 0.80
CA LEU A 160 5.31 -20.63 0.11
C LEU A 160 4.02 -21.01 0.84
N ALA A 161 3.86 -22.30 1.20
CA ALA A 161 2.68 -22.77 1.90
C ALA A 161 2.51 -22.12 3.28
N ASP A 162 3.60 -21.96 4.02
CA ASP A 162 3.62 -21.35 5.36
C ASP A 162 3.20 -19.87 5.29
N VAL A 163 3.73 -19.13 4.33
CA VAL A 163 3.39 -17.71 4.12
C VAL A 163 1.94 -17.55 3.65
N ILE A 164 1.51 -18.34 2.65
CA ILE A 164 0.15 -18.26 2.11
C ILE A 164 -0.88 -18.59 3.20
N PHE A 165 -0.56 -19.52 4.10
CA PHE A 165 -1.42 -19.83 5.25
C PHE A 165 -1.33 -18.77 6.34
N GLY A 166 -0.12 -18.43 6.79
CA GLY A 166 0.11 -17.56 7.93
C GLY A 166 -0.33 -16.11 7.71
N PHE A 167 -0.04 -15.55 6.54
CA PHE A 167 -0.37 -14.16 6.21
C PHE A 167 -1.70 -14.00 5.50
N GLY A 168 -2.06 -14.96 4.63
CA GLY A 168 -3.29 -14.90 3.84
C GLY A 168 -4.48 -15.63 4.46
N GLY A 169 -4.27 -16.47 5.47
CA GLY A 169 -5.31 -17.32 6.03
C GLY A 169 -5.88 -18.33 5.01
N GLU A 170 -5.12 -18.66 3.96
CA GLU A 170 -5.61 -19.54 2.88
C GLU A 170 -5.44 -21.01 3.26
N ARG A 171 -6.55 -21.71 3.41
CA ARG A 171 -6.56 -23.13 3.84
C ARG A 171 -5.98 -24.09 2.81
N HIS A 172 -6.02 -23.71 1.52
CA HIS A 172 -5.47 -24.51 0.43
C HIS A 172 -4.01 -24.18 0.13
N SER A 173 -3.30 -23.51 1.04
CA SER A 173 -1.94 -23.01 0.87
C SER A 173 -0.95 -24.04 0.32
N ARG A 174 -0.98 -25.29 0.83
CA ARG A 174 -0.10 -26.36 0.34
C ARG A 174 -0.38 -26.76 -1.11
N LYS A 175 -1.67 -26.73 -1.51
CA LYS A 175 -2.05 -27.06 -2.89
C LYS A 175 -1.64 -25.94 -3.85
N ILE A 176 -1.78 -24.68 -3.41
CA ILE A 176 -1.36 -23.52 -4.17
C ILE A 176 0.17 -23.51 -4.30
N ALA A 177 0.90 -23.70 -3.20
CA ALA A 177 2.36 -23.72 -3.21
C ALA A 177 2.91 -24.78 -4.17
N ARG A 178 2.34 -26.00 -4.14
CA ARG A 178 2.70 -27.06 -5.09
C ARG A 178 2.43 -26.67 -6.54
N ALA A 179 1.29 -26.03 -6.83
CA ALA A 179 0.97 -25.55 -8.16
C ALA A 179 1.93 -24.45 -8.65
N ILE A 180 2.32 -23.54 -7.77
CA ILE A 180 3.32 -22.50 -8.06
C ILE A 180 4.66 -23.16 -8.42
N VAL A 181 5.14 -24.11 -7.60
CA VAL A 181 6.41 -24.81 -7.85
C VAL A 181 6.35 -25.56 -9.16
N ALA A 182 5.29 -26.32 -9.43
CA ALA A 182 5.13 -27.04 -10.70
C ALA A 182 5.10 -26.11 -11.92
N ALA A 183 4.41 -24.97 -11.82
CA ALA A 183 4.31 -24.00 -12.91
C ALA A 183 5.67 -23.35 -13.23
N ARG A 184 6.43 -22.94 -12.21
CA ARG A 184 7.74 -22.29 -12.40
C ARG A 184 8.83 -23.24 -12.94
N GLU A 185 8.70 -24.56 -12.70
CA GLU A 185 9.60 -25.56 -13.28
C GLU A 185 9.48 -25.64 -14.80
N GLU A 186 8.33 -25.27 -15.37
CA GLU A 186 8.12 -25.20 -16.81
C GLU A 186 8.48 -23.81 -17.37
N THR A 187 7.99 -22.75 -16.70
CA THR A 187 8.23 -21.36 -17.10
C THR A 187 8.17 -20.44 -15.89
N PRO A 188 9.15 -19.54 -15.69
CA PRO A 188 9.13 -18.57 -14.59
C PRO A 188 7.82 -17.77 -14.57
N ILE A 189 7.32 -17.50 -13.38
CA ILE A 189 6.12 -16.67 -13.17
C ILE A 189 6.58 -15.21 -13.03
N GLU A 190 6.30 -14.40 -14.05
CA GLU A 190 6.80 -13.03 -14.15
C GLU A 190 5.71 -11.98 -13.95
N THR A 191 4.42 -12.37 -14.15
CA THR A 191 3.32 -11.42 -14.10
C THR A 191 2.23 -11.82 -13.11
N SER A 192 1.45 -10.83 -12.69
CA SER A 192 0.32 -11.01 -11.80
C SER A 192 -0.76 -11.92 -12.40
N ALA A 193 -1.02 -11.80 -13.70
CA ALA A 193 -2.00 -12.66 -14.38
C ALA A 193 -1.55 -14.12 -14.44
N GLN A 194 -0.25 -14.39 -14.65
CA GLN A 194 0.28 -15.77 -14.60
C GLN A 194 0.10 -16.37 -13.21
N LEU A 195 0.47 -15.65 -12.14
CA LEU A 195 0.27 -16.11 -10.77
C LEU A 195 -1.21 -16.36 -10.46
N ALA A 196 -2.10 -15.44 -10.85
CA ALA A 196 -3.54 -15.60 -10.66
C ALA A 196 -4.06 -16.87 -11.32
N THR A 197 -3.66 -17.13 -12.57
CA THR A 197 -4.04 -18.34 -13.33
C THR A 197 -3.59 -19.61 -12.63
N VAL A 198 -2.37 -19.66 -12.11
CA VAL A 198 -1.84 -20.80 -11.35
C VAL A 198 -2.67 -21.06 -10.09
N VAL A 199 -2.99 -19.99 -9.35
CA VAL A 199 -3.79 -20.10 -8.11
C VAL A 199 -5.22 -20.58 -8.41
N GLU A 200 -5.88 -20.03 -9.43
CA GLU A 200 -7.22 -20.43 -9.86
C GLU A 200 -7.28 -21.89 -10.29
N GLY A 201 -6.28 -22.34 -11.05
CA GLY A 201 -6.15 -23.72 -11.46
C GLY A 201 -5.96 -24.68 -10.27
N ALA A 202 -5.26 -24.23 -9.22
CA ALA A 202 -5.06 -25.00 -8.01
C ALA A 202 -6.33 -25.14 -7.18
N ILE A 203 -7.14 -24.10 -7.04
CA ILE A 203 -8.32 -24.10 -6.19
C ILE A 203 -9.56 -23.74 -7.01
N ARG A 204 -10.40 -24.76 -7.29
CA ARG A 204 -11.70 -24.56 -7.98
C ARG A 204 -12.75 -23.95 -7.04
N ALA A 205 -12.35 -22.91 -6.27
CA ALA A 205 -13.24 -22.30 -5.30
C ALA A 205 -14.25 -21.39 -6.00
N ARG A 206 -15.54 -21.60 -5.74
CA ARG A 206 -16.63 -20.70 -6.10
C ARG A 206 -17.05 -19.97 -4.82
N GLY A 207 -16.48 -18.80 -4.56
CA GLY A 207 -16.80 -17.97 -3.39
C GLY A 207 -17.11 -16.53 -3.80
N LYS A 208 -17.49 -15.70 -2.81
CA LYS A 208 -17.69 -14.25 -3.03
C LYS A 208 -16.38 -13.50 -3.26
N VAL A 209 -15.24 -14.07 -2.85
CA VAL A 209 -13.91 -13.49 -2.95
C VAL A 209 -13.12 -14.24 -4.01
N HIS A 210 -12.39 -13.52 -4.84
CA HIS A 210 -11.57 -14.12 -5.90
C HIS A 210 -10.52 -15.09 -5.31
N PRO A 211 -10.28 -16.27 -5.91
CA PRO A 211 -9.37 -17.27 -5.36
C PRO A 211 -7.96 -16.78 -5.07
N ALA A 212 -7.43 -15.89 -5.92
CA ALA A 212 -6.09 -15.35 -5.78
C ALA A 212 -5.94 -14.31 -4.63
N THR A 213 -7.02 -13.71 -4.14
CA THR A 213 -6.97 -12.58 -3.19
C THR A 213 -6.08 -12.87 -1.99
N ARG A 214 -6.28 -14.00 -1.30
CA ARG A 214 -5.52 -14.34 -0.10
C ARG A 214 -4.05 -14.65 -0.38
N THR A 215 -3.78 -15.27 -1.53
CA THR A 215 -2.41 -15.56 -1.96
C THR A 215 -1.66 -14.27 -2.30
N PHE A 216 -2.29 -13.35 -3.03
CA PHE A 216 -1.71 -12.05 -3.34
C PHE A 216 -1.44 -11.24 -2.07
N GLN A 217 -2.40 -11.18 -1.16
CA GLN A 217 -2.22 -10.55 0.14
C GLN A 217 -1.03 -11.15 0.90
N ALA A 218 -0.92 -12.46 0.97
CA ALA A 218 0.15 -13.15 1.69
C ALA A 218 1.53 -12.84 1.10
N ILE A 219 1.67 -12.91 -0.23
CA ILE A 219 2.94 -12.64 -0.92
C ILE A 219 3.32 -11.18 -0.75
N ARG A 220 2.39 -10.24 -0.90
CA ARG A 220 2.63 -8.81 -0.65
C ARG A 220 3.18 -8.57 0.76
N MET A 221 2.52 -9.15 1.77
CA MET A 221 2.95 -9.01 3.17
C MET A 221 4.35 -9.57 3.40
N ALA A 222 4.70 -10.66 2.73
CA ALA A 222 6.04 -11.25 2.79
C ALA A 222 7.08 -10.35 2.12
N VAL A 223 6.80 -9.85 0.91
CA VAL A 223 7.70 -8.94 0.16
C VAL A 223 8.03 -7.69 0.97
N ASN A 224 7.03 -7.11 1.62
CA ASN A 224 7.18 -5.82 2.32
C ASN A 224 7.46 -5.97 3.82
N SER A 225 7.61 -7.21 4.32
CA SER A 225 7.84 -7.49 5.76
C SER A 225 6.83 -6.78 6.68
N GLU A 226 5.58 -6.64 6.23
CA GLU A 226 4.57 -5.77 6.86
C GLU A 226 4.34 -6.07 8.35
N LEU A 227 4.42 -7.32 8.77
CA LEU A 227 4.24 -7.70 10.18
C LEU A 227 5.48 -7.40 11.05
N ASP A 228 6.68 -7.43 10.48
CA ASP A 228 7.90 -7.14 11.25
C ASP A 228 8.06 -5.63 11.44
N VAL A 229 7.61 -4.85 10.47
CA VAL A 229 7.62 -3.38 10.55
C VAL A 229 6.73 -2.85 11.68
N ILE A 230 5.61 -3.54 11.99
CA ILE A 230 4.70 -3.14 13.08
C ILE A 230 5.28 -3.44 14.47
N LYS A 231 6.24 -4.36 14.57
CA LYS A 231 6.84 -4.78 15.85
C LYS A 231 8.03 -3.92 16.27
N THR A 232 8.53 -3.07 15.39
CA THR A 232 9.68 -2.19 15.62
C THR A 232 9.25 -0.88 16.23
#